data_8c230d67f355d15c27f86206b6da6d1c
#
_entry.id   8c230d67f355d15c27f86206b6da6d1c
#
_cell.length_a   1.000
_cell.length_b   1.000
_cell.length_c   1.000
_cell.angle_alpha   90.00
_cell.angle_beta   90.00
_cell.angle_gamma   90.00
#
_symmetry.space_group_name_H-M   'P 1'
#
loop_
_entity.id
_entity.type
_entity.pdbx_description
1 polymer ?
#
loop_
_entity_poly.entity_id
_entity_poly.type
_entity_poly.pdbx_seq_one_letter_code
_entity_poly.pdbx_strand_id
1 'polypeptide(L)'
;GFEYIFKNEKFSFLLQEIKKIIIKYIKHLGINDDKIEIYMTRSWATVSNGKEKILPHKHKQSHISFAYYLKKNLEDSNIMFHDEHFQNEIIPGIFTNRSMMAGGILKEINLFNARTLDIKVDEDDIVVFPSKALHGTQSNKSNMGRISISGDILCVAKDSKLLENMMPPVNNWDKM
;
A
#
# COMPACT_ATOMS: atom_id res chain seq x y z
N GLY A 1 11.92 12.59 9.98
CA GLY A 1 12.37 12.09 8.68
C GLY A 1 11.98 13.04 7.56
N PHE A 2 12.65 12.97 6.42
CA PHE A 2 12.32 13.79 5.25
C PHE A 2 11.13 13.17 4.52
N GLU A 3 10.02 13.90 4.41
CA GLU A 3 8.73 13.41 3.87
C GLU A 3 8.44 13.87 2.43
N TYR A 4 9.44 14.39 1.73
CA TYR A 4 9.23 14.97 0.40
C TYR A 4 10.34 14.55 -0.58
N ILE A 5 10.66 13.25 -0.61
CA ILE A 5 11.65 12.69 -1.57
C ILE A 5 11.26 13.05 -3.00
N PHE A 6 9.97 13.11 -3.31
CA PHE A 6 9.46 13.45 -4.63
C PHE A 6 9.84 14.87 -5.11
N LYS A 7 10.30 15.74 -4.21
CA LYS A 7 10.82 17.09 -4.57
C LYS A 7 12.31 17.10 -4.87
N ASN A 8 13.00 15.98 -4.68
CA ASN A 8 14.42 15.87 -4.96
C ASN A 8 14.64 15.39 -6.39
N GLU A 9 15.30 16.21 -7.21
CA GLU A 9 15.54 15.94 -8.63
C GLU A 9 16.28 14.63 -8.90
N LYS A 10 17.11 14.15 -7.98
CA LYS A 10 17.79 12.86 -8.09
C LYS A 10 16.85 11.67 -8.22
N PHE A 11 15.62 11.81 -7.76
CA PHE A 11 14.59 10.77 -7.86
C PHE A 11 13.59 11.00 -9.00
N SER A 12 13.76 12.02 -9.82
CA SER A 12 12.80 12.41 -10.86
C SER A 12 12.49 11.27 -11.83
N PHE A 13 13.49 10.54 -12.29
CA PHE A 13 13.31 9.39 -13.17
C PHE A 13 12.47 8.29 -12.50
N LEU A 14 12.85 7.86 -11.30
CA LEU A 14 12.11 6.85 -10.54
C LEU A 14 10.65 7.26 -10.34
N LEU A 15 10.41 8.52 -9.98
CA LEU A 15 9.06 9.01 -9.73
C LEU A 15 8.20 9.10 -10.99
N GLN A 16 8.82 9.34 -12.17
CA GLN A 16 8.11 9.25 -13.44
C GLN A 16 7.66 7.81 -13.74
N GLU A 17 8.52 6.81 -13.48
CA GLU A 17 8.15 5.41 -13.66
C GLU A 17 7.06 4.98 -12.65
N ILE A 18 7.18 5.38 -11.39
CA ILE A 18 6.15 5.16 -10.37
C ILE A 18 4.81 5.77 -10.81
N LYS A 19 4.81 6.99 -11.34
CA LYS A 19 3.59 7.64 -11.86
C LYS A 19 2.92 6.81 -12.95
N LYS A 20 3.68 6.25 -13.89
CA LYS A 20 3.14 5.38 -14.95
C LYS A 20 2.47 4.13 -14.37
N ILE A 21 3.10 3.52 -13.37
CA ILE A 21 2.57 2.33 -12.69
C ILE A 21 1.27 2.66 -11.95
N ILE A 22 1.20 3.81 -11.26
CA ILE A 22 0.00 4.25 -10.56
C ILE A 22 -1.15 4.50 -11.55
N ILE A 23 -0.89 5.15 -12.69
CA ILE A 23 -1.89 5.34 -13.74
C ILE A 23 -2.37 3.99 -14.27
N LYS A 24 -1.46 3.04 -14.50
CA LYS A 24 -1.82 1.67 -14.90
C LYS A 24 -2.70 0.99 -13.86
N TYR A 25 -2.39 1.14 -12.57
CA TYR A 25 -3.20 0.60 -11.47
C TYR A 25 -4.62 1.20 -11.47
N ILE A 26 -4.75 2.52 -11.62
CA ILE A 26 -6.02 3.24 -11.72
C ILE A 26 -6.88 2.70 -12.88
N LYS A 27 -6.27 2.55 -14.07
CA LYS A 27 -6.93 1.96 -15.25
C LYS A 27 -7.36 0.52 -15.02
N HIS A 28 -6.55 -0.26 -14.33
CA HIS A 28 -6.86 -1.66 -13.98
C HIS A 28 -8.07 -1.79 -13.05
N LEU A 29 -8.31 -0.78 -12.21
CA LEU A 29 -9.50 -0.67 -11.39
C LEU A 29 -10.75 -0.22 -12.18
N GLY A 30 -10.66 -0.01 -13.50
CA GLY A 30 -11.75 0.46 -14.34
C GLY A 30 -12.04 1.96 -14.19
N ILE A 31 -11.15 2.72 -13.56
CA ILE A 31 -11.31 4.16 -13.35
C ILE A 31 -10.79 4.91 -14.59
N ASN A 32 -11.58 5.86 -15.09
CA ASN A 32 -11.18 6.72 -16.21
C ASN A 32 -10.19 7.79 -15.72
N ASP A 33 -8.91 7.63 -16.05
CA ASP A 33 -7.84 8.55 -15.66
C ASP A 33 -7.94 9.92 -16.33
N ASP A 34 -8.71 10.06 -17.41
CA ASP A 34 -8.97 11.35 -18.03
C ASP A 34 -9.88 12.25 -17.17
N LYS A 35 -10.58 11.69 -16.19
CA LYS A 35 -11.52 12.41 -15.29
C LYS A 35 -10.92 12.77 -13.94
N ILE A 36 -9.71 12.30 -13.66
CA ILE A 36 -9.04 12.53 -12.37
C ILE A 36 -7.64 13.11 -12.56
N GLU A 37 -7.18 13.82 -11.56
CA GLU A 37 -5.79 14.21 -11.38
C GLU A 37 -5.22 13.50 -10.16
N ILE A 38 -3.93 13.17 -10.20
CA ILE A 38 -3.23 12.52 -9.10
C ILE A 38 -2.13 13.44 -8.57
N TYR A 39 -2.07 13.56 -7.26
CA TYR A 39 -1.09 14.38 -6.55
C TYR A 39 -0.34 13.53 -5.54
N MET A 40 0.99 13.54 -5.61
CA MET A 40 1.80 12.96 -4.55
C MET A 40 1.87 13.94 -3.40
N THR A 41 1.32 13.55 -2.26
CA THR A 41 1.25 14.40 -1.05
C THR A 41 2.43 14.21 -0.14
N ARG A 42 2.96 12.99 -0.06
CA ARG A 42 4.10 12.61 0.78
C ARG A 42 4.92 11.51 0.10
N SER A 43 6.22 11.48 0.37
CA SER A 43 7.07 10.33 0.06
C SER A 43 8.29 10.32 0.99
N TRP A 44 8.67 9.14 1.45
CA TRP A 44 9.76 8.95 2.41
C TRP A 44 10.51 7.65 2.13
N ALA A 45 11.75 7.59 2.63
CA ALA A 45 12.51 6.35 2.65
C ALA A 45 12.43 5.72 4.05
N THR A 46 12.32 4.39 4.07
CA THR A 46 12.40 3.58 5.27
C THR A 46 13.58 2.64 5.16
N VAL A 47 14.47 2.70 6.14
CA VAL A 47 15.58 1.75 6.31
C VAL A 47 15.19 0.83 7.47
N SER A 48 15.11 -0.47 7.22
CA SER A 48 14.79 -1.48 8.24
C SER A 48 15.95 -2.42 8.42
N ASN A 49 16.55 -2.39 9.60
CA ASN A 49 17.64 -3.29 9.98
C ASN A 49 17.12 -4.61 10.57
N GLY A 50 18.00 -5.49 10.97
CA GLY A 50 17.62 -6.78 11.56
C GLY A 50 16.69 -6.60 12.79
N LYS A 51 15.65 -7.42 12.88
CA LYS A 51 14.60 -7.44 13.90
C LYS A 51 13.60 -6.27 13.87
N GLU A 52 13.82 -5.22 13.08
CA GLU A 52 12.86 -4.13 12.93
C GLU A 52 11.66 -4.59 12.10
N LYS A 53 10.49 -4.08 12.46
CA LYS A 53 9.22 -4.33 11.75
C LYS A 53 8.40 -3.04 11.66
N ILE A 54 7.57 -2.96 10.66
CA ILE A 54 6.54 -1.92 10.56
C ILE A 54 5.25 -2.51 11.10
N LEU A 55 4.70 -1.90 12.16
CA LEU A 55 3.44 -2.33 12.73
C LEU A 55 2.29 -2.13 11.75
N PRO A 56 1.23 -2.96 11.79
CA PRO A 56 0.06 -2.78 10.96
C PRO A 56 -0.55 -1.38 11.13
N HIS A 57 -0.72 -0.67 10.00
CA HIS A 57 -1.26 0.68 9.96
C HIS A 57 -1.97 0.96 8.63
N LYS A 58 -2.64 2.12 8.55
CA LYS A 58 -3.34 2.64 7.37
C LYS A 58 -2.94 4.10 7.14
N HIS A 59 -2.98 4.53 5.90
CA HIS A 59 -2.79 5.94 5.57
C HIS A 59 -4.16 6.59 5.35
N LYS A 60 -4.58 7.43 6.28
CA LYS A 60 -5.95 8.00 6.30
C LYS A 60 -6.11 9.26 5.44
N GLN A 61 -5.00 9.91 5.06
CA GLN A 61 -5.00 11.18 4.31
C GLN A 61 -4.73 11.01 2.82
N SER A 62 -4.81 9.78 2.31
CA SER A 62 -4.51 9.48 0.92
C SER A 62 -5.45 8.41 0.37
N HIS A 63 -5.48 8.26 -0.95
CA HIS A 63 -6.33 7.29 -1.63
C HIS A 63 -5.53 6.07 -2.10
N ILE A 64 -4.31 6.30 -2.60
CA ILE A 64 -3.40 5.27 -3.08
C ILE A 64 -2.07 5.43 -2.37
N SER A 65 -1.49 4.32 -1.92
CA SER A 65 -0.13 4.26 -1.39
C SER A 65 0.70 3.29 -2.22
N PHE A 66 2.00 3.48 -2.19
CA PHE A 66 2.94 2.55 -2.80
C PHE A 66 4.15 2.31 -1.89
N ALA A 67 4.80 1.17 -2.11
CA ALA A 67 6.11 0.84 -1.55
C ALA A 67 7.00 0.28 -2.66
N TYR A 68 8.08 0.99 -2.99
CA TYR A 68 9.12 0.58 -3.91
C TYR A 68 10.33 0.09 -3.12
N TYR A 69 10.89 -1.05 -3.49
CA TYR A 69 11.98 -1.70 -2.80
C TYR A 69 13.31 -1.37 -3.47
N LEU A 70 13.97 -0.30 -3.00
CA LEU A 70 15.26 0.15 -3.52
C LEU A 70 16.40 -0.81 -3.20
N LYS A 71 16.31 -1.50 -2.05
CA LYS A 71 17.25 -2.53 -1.62
C LYS A 71 16.51 -3.57 -0.82
N LYS A 72 16.63 -4.84 -1.24
CA LYS A 72 16.00 -5.96 -0.54
C LYS A 72 16.78 -7.26 -0.77
N ASN A 73 17.07 -7.96 0.31
CA ASN A 73 17.65 -9.31 0.25
C ASN A 73 16.51 -10.35 0.34
N LEU A 74 16.78 -11.58 -0.08
CA LEU A 74 15.80 -12.68 -0.07
C LEU A 74 15.22 -12.96 1.33
N GLU A 75 16.01 -12.77 2.38
CA GLU A 75 15.60 -13.01 3.78
C GLU A 75 14.91 -11.80 4.43
N ASP A 76 14.87 -10.65 3.75
CA ASP A 76 14.21 -9.47 4.27
C ASP A 76 12.70 -9.63 4.21
N SER A 77 12.02 -9.05 5.20
CA SER A 77 10.56 -9.12 5.32
C SER A 77 9.85 -8.49 4.12
N ASN A 78 8.77 -9.12 3.71
CA ASN A 78 7.86 -8.63 2.70
C ASN A 78 6.81 -7.68 3.29
N ILE A 79 5.99 -7.08 2.43
CA ILE A 79 4.78 -6.36 2.86
C ILE A 79 3.67 -7.38 3.14
N MET A 80 2.97 -7.15 4.24
CA MET A 80 1.81 -7.96 4.64
C MET A 80 0.57 -7.09 4.66
N PHE A 81 -0.50 -7.60 4.09
CA PHE A 81 -1.84 -7.02 4.21
C PHE A 81 -2.66 -7.84 5.21
N HIS A 82 -3.55 -7.17 5.93
CA HIS A 82 -4.41 -7.78 6.92
C HIS A 82 -5.86 -7.59 6.52
N ASP A 83 -6.63 -8.69 6.51
CA ASP A 83 -8.08 -8.61 6.36
C ASP A 83 -8.71 -8.31 7.73
N GLU A 84 -9.53 -7.26 7.77
CA GLU A 84 -10.24 -6.84 8.98
C GLU A 84 -11.71 -7.28 8.97
N HIS A 85 -12.23 -7.70 7.82
CA HIS A 85 -13.67 -7.85 7.62
C HIS A 85 -14.13 -9.29 7.42
N PHE A 86 -13.23 -10.24 7.14
CA PHE A 86 -13.56 -11.67 6.97
C PHE A 86 -14.85 -11.92 6.17
N GLN A 87 -14.96 -11.30 5.00
CA GLN A 87 -16.18 -11.31 4.19
C GLN A 87 -16.74 -12.71 3.91
N ASN A 88 -15.89 -13.74 3.91
CA ASN A 88 -16.27 -15.13 3.69
C ASN A 88 -16.48 -15.91 4.99
N GLU A 89 -16.48 -15.26 6.14
CA GLU A 89 -16.69 -15.92 7.43
C GLU A 89 -18.17 -16.28 7.62
N ILE A 90 -18.55 -17.48 7.17
CA ILE A 90 -19.93 -17.98 7.26
C ILE A 90 -20.32 -18.46 8.66
N ILE A 91 -19.34 -18.76 9.50
CA ILE A 91 -19.51 -19.11 10.93
C ILE A 91 -18.60 -18.19 11.74
N PRO A 92 -19.12 -17.43 12.70
CA PRO A 92 -18.31 -16.52 13.51
C PRO A 92 -17.10 -17.20 14.15
N GLY A 93 -15.90 -16.67 13.90
CA GLY A 93 -14.66 -17.19 14.47
C GLY A 93 -14.03 -18.37 13.74
N ILE A 94 -14.64 -18.89 12.65
CA ILE A 94 -14.11 -20.08 11.95
C ILE A 94 -12.69 -19.88 11.41
N PHE A 95 -12.34 -18.66 10.98
CA PHE A 95 -10.98 -18.33 10.46
C PHE A 95 -10.06 -17.76 11.52
N THR A 96 -10.54 -17.44 12.70
CA THR A 96 -9.77 -16.76 13.75
C THR A 96 -9.35 -17.66 14.88
N ASN A 97 -10.06 -18.76 15.08
CA ASN A 97 -9.83 -19.68 16.18
C ASN A 97 -8.84 -20.78 15.77
N ARG A 98 -7.67 -20.82 16.41
CA ARG A 98 -6.67 -21.88 16.18
C ARG A 98 -7.21 -23.29 16.40
N SER A 99 -8.21 -23.46 17.26
CA SER A 99 -8.84 -24.76 17.48
C SER A 99 -9.58 -25.30 16.26
N MET A 100 -10.01 -24.45 15.34
CA MET A 100 -10.65 -24.88 14.09
C MET A 100 -9.67 -25.59 13.15
N MET A 101 -8.41 -25.15 13.10
CA MET A 101 -7.35 -25.87 12.39
C MET A 101 -7.04 -27.19 13.09
N ALA A 102 -6.84 -27.17 14.41
CA ALA A 102 -6.54 -28.37 15.21
C ALA A 102 -7.67 -29.40 15.17
N GLY A 103 -8.92 -28.96 15.12
CA GLY A 103 -10.08 -29.83 14.99
C GLY A 103 -10.37 -30.33 13.57
N GLY A 104 -9.57 -29.92 12.57
CA GLY A 104 -9.72 -30.35 11.17
C GLY A 104 -10.93 -29.75 10.44
N ILE A 105 -11.60 -28.75 11.02
CA ILE A 105 -12.71 -28.03 10.38
C ILE A 105 -12.16 -27.16 9.25
N LEU A 106 -11.06 -26.44 9.51
CA LEU A 106 -10.32 -25.69 8.50
C LEU A 106 -9.12 -26.52 8.03
N LYS A 107 -9.14 -26.99 6.80
CA LYS A 107 -8.10 -27.87 6.24
C LYS A 107 -6.85 -27.10 5.76
N GLU A 108 -7.07 -25.90 5.26
CA GLU A 108 -6.00 -25.09 4.66
C GLU A 108 -6.28 -23.59 4.82
N ILE A 109 -5.25 -22.79 4.73
CA ILE A 109 -5.34 -21.34 4.62
C ILE A 109 -5.11 -20.96 3.16
N ASN A 110 -6.02 -20.19 2.59
CA ASN A 110 -5.97 -19.71 1.21
C ASN A 110 -6.46 -18.25 1.13
N LEU A 111 -6.53 -17.68 -0.08
CA LEU A 111 -6.92 -16.27 -0.30
C LEU A 111 -8.32 -15.91 0.20
N PHE A 112 -9.23 -16.89 0.37
CA PHE A 112 -10.60 -16.65 0.79
C PHE A 112 -10.79 -16.67 2.32
N ASN A 113 -9.82 -17.20 3.05
CA ASN A 113 -9.88 -17.35 4.51
C ASN A 113 -8.63 -16.85 5.25
N ALA A 114 -7.62 -16.38 4.51
CA ALA A 114 -6.40 -15.84 5.10
C ALA A 114 -6.67 -14.51 5.81
N ARG A 115 -6.23 -14.40 7.06
CA ARG A 115 -6.23 -13.12 7.80
C ARG A 115 -5.12 -12.18 7.34
N THR A 116 -4.08 -12.74 6.78
CA THR A 116 -2.89 -12.00 6.34
C THR A 116 -2.46 -12.52 4.98
N LEU A 117 -2.11 -11.60 4.11
CA LEU A 117 -1.54 -11.88 2.80
C LEU A 117 -0.11 -11.34 2.77
N ASP A 118 0.86 -12.23 2.70
CA ASP A 118 2.28 -11.89 2.52
C ASP A 118 2.59 -11.79 1.03
N ILE A 119 2.88 -10.58 0.56
CA ILE A 119 3.21 -10.31 -0.85
C ILE A 119 4.73 -10.42 -1.00
N LYS A 120 5.17 -11.48 -1.66
CA LYS A 120 6.58 -11.60 -2.04
C LYS A 120 6.97 -10.45 -2.94
N VAL A 121 8.08 -9.80 -2.60
CA VAL A 121 8.68 -8.71 -3.35
C VAL A 121 10.19 -8.90 -3.39
N ASP A 122 10.79 -8.50 -4.49
CA ASP A 122 12.24 -8.46 -4.68
C ASP A 122 12.75 -7.01 -4.76
N GLU A 123 14.05 -6.83 -4.89
CA GLU A 123 14.65 -5.53 -5.21
C GLU A 123 14.10 -5.04 -6.56
N ASP A 124 13.86 -3.75 -6.70
CA ASP A 124 13.21 -3.07 -7.82
C ASP A 124 11.71 -3.34 -7.99
N ASP A 125 11.08 -4.13 -7.12
CA ASP A 125 9.63 -4.27 -7.13
C ASP A 125 8.91 -3.06 -6.52
N ILE A 126 7.69 -2.83 -7.02
CA ILE A 126 6.76 -1.86 -6.46
C ILE A 126 5.40 -2.51 -6.18
N VAL A 127 4.88 -2.26 -5.00
CA VAL A 127 3.51 -2.62 -4.62
C VAL A 127 2.67 -1.36 -4.54
N VAL A 128 1.55 -1.33 -5.27
CA VAL A 128 0.58 -0.23 -5.26
C VAL A 128 -0.73 -0.75 -4.68
N PHE A 129 -1.31 -0.02 -3.74
CA PHE A 129 -2.49 -0.48 -3.00
C PHE A 129 -3.35 0.69 -2.51
N PRO A 130 -4.64 0.44 -2.18
CA PRO A 130 -5.48 1.46 -1.54
C PRO A 130 -4.91 1.85 -0.18
N SER A 131 -4.77 3.14 0.08
CA SER A 131 -4.19 3.66 1.34
C SER A 131 -4.92 3.19 2.60
N LYS A 132 -6.19 2.84 2.47
CA LYS A 132 -7.02 2.28 3.55
C LYS A 132 -6.70 0.82 3.91
N ALA A 133 -5.93 0.11 3.09
CA ALA A 133 -5.56 -1.28 3.38
C ALA A 133 -4.65 -1.35 4.60
N LEU A 134 -5.04 -2.15 5.59
CA LEU A 134 -4.22 -2.39 6.78
C LEU A 134 -2.99 -3.20 6.38
N HIS A 135 -1.81 -2.64 6.55
CA HIS A 135 -0.57 -3.26 6.10
C HIS A 135 0.59 -3.00 7.05
N GLY A 136 1.60 -3.83 6.97
CA GLY A 136 2.81 -3.75 7.77
C GLY A 136 3.89 -4.68 7.23
N THR A 137 4.87 -5.01 8.06
CA THR A 137 5.90 -6.01 7.73
C THR A 137 6.16 -6.90 8.92
N GLN A 138 6.64 -8.10 8.67
CA GLN A 138 7.27 -8.91 9.71
C GLN A 138 8.62 -8.34 10.13
N SER A 139 9.20 -8.89 11.19
CA SER A 139 10.58 -8.54 11.58
C SER A 139 11.55 -8.90 10.47
N ASN A 140 12.43 -7.96 10.15
CA ASN A 140 13.50 -8.18 9.18
C ASN A 140 14.48 -9.22 9.74
N LYS A 141 14.86 -10.22 8.93
CA LYS A 141 15.79 -11.28 9.36
C LYS A 141 17.23 -10.93 9.00
N SER A 142 17.43 -10.17 7.94
CA SER A 142 18.74 -9.75 7.47
C SER A 142 19.25 -8.56 8.28
N ASN A 143 20.55 -8.55 8.59
CA ASN A 143 21.24 -7.41 9.19
C ASN A 143 21.75 -6.40 8.14
N MET A 144 21.49 -6.66 6.85
CA MET A 144 22.03 -5.85 5.75
C MET A 144 21.20 -4.61 5.39
N GLY A 145 20.08 -4.40 6.06
CA GLY A 145 19.21 -3.26 5.85
C GLY A 145 18.39 -3.33 4.56
N ARG A 146 17.06 -3.44 4.70
CA ARG A 146 16.10 -3.24 3.62
C ARG A 146 15.82 -1.75 3.47
N ILE A 147 15.82 -1.25 2.24
CA ILE A 147 15.47 0.15 1.94
C ILE A 147 14.25 0.17 1.03
N SER A 148 13.21 0.84 1.46
CA SER A 148 12.03 1.10 0.64
C SER A 148 11.74 2.59 0.53
N ILE A 149 11.20 3.01 -0.62
CA ILE A 149 10.63 4.34 -0.84
C ILE A 149 9.13 4.19 -0.91
N SER A 150 8.44 4.87 -0.02
CA SER A 150 6.97 4.87 0.04
C SER A 150 6.43 6.26 -0.29
N GLY A 151 5.18 6.30 -0.71
CA GLY A 151 4.50 7.57 -0.93
C GLY A 151 2.99 7.43 -0.94
N ASP A 152 2.37 8.58 -0.73
CA ASP A 152 0.93 8.77 -0.61
C ASP A 152 0.41 9.65 -1.74
N ILE A 153 -0.69 9.21 -2.34
CA ILE A 153 -1.29 9.84 -3.52
C ILE A 153 -2.74 10.18 -3.24
N LEU A 154 -3.08 11.40 -3.56
CA LEU A 154 -4.43 11.90 -3.55
C LEU A 154 -4.97 11.93 -4.99
N CYS A 155 -6.19 11.42 -5.18
CA CYS A 155 -6.93 11.53 -6.43
C CYS A 155 -7.99 12.62 -6.27
N VAL A 156 -8.03 13.57 -7.20
CA VAL A 156 -9.03 14.64 -7.23
C VAL A 156 -9.77 14.64 -8.57
N ALA A 157 -10.96 15.16 -8.61
CA ALA A 157 -11.70 15.32 -9.86
C ALA A 157 -11.06 16.41 -10.73
N LYS A 158 -10.99 16.22 -12.05
CA LYS A 158 -10.67 17.29 -12.99
C LYS A 158 -11.82 18.29 -13.17
N ASP A 159 -13.05 17.79 -13.04
CA ASP A 159 -14.27 18.59 -13.06
C ASP A 159 -15.18 18.10 -11.94
N SER A 160 -15.61 18.99 -11.07
CA SER A 160 -16.45 18.67 -9.92
C SER A 160 -17.94 18.49 -10.25
N LYS A 161 -18.35 18.70 -11.49
CA LYS A 161 -19.71 18.42 -11.92
C LYS A 161 -20.02 16.94 -11.84
N LEU A 162 -21.06 16.59 -11.09
CA LEU A 162 -21.55 15.21 -10.90
C LEU A 162 -20.60 14.27 -10.12
N LEU A 163 -19.61 14.79 -9.40
CA LEU A 163 -18.62 14.01 -8.66
C LEU A 163 -18.67 14.31 -7.15
N GLU A 164 -19.84 14.22 -6.54
CA GLU A 164 -20.09 14.58 -5.12
C GLU A 164 -19.15 13.88 -4.12
N ASN A 165 -18.70 12.67 -4.43
CA ASN A 165 -17.84 11.87 -3.55
C ASN A 165 -16.34 12.08 -3.77
N MET A 166 -15.95 12.96 -4.69
CA MET A 166 -14.55 13.25 -4.97
C MET A 166 -14.16 14.65 -4.50
N MET A 167 -12.91 14.80 -4.12
CA MET A 167 -12.33 16.10 -3.84
C MET A 167 -12.35 16.95 -5.13
N PRO A 168 -12.74 18.23 -5.05
CA PRO A 168 -12.76 19.12 -6.20
C PRO A 168 -11.34 19.39 -6.73
N PRO A 169 -11.21 19.92 -7.96
CA PRO A 169 -9.91 20.32 -8.52
C PRO A 169 -9.14 21.23 -7.57
N VAL A 170 -7.84 20.97 -7.42
CA VAL A 170 -6.97 21.69 -6.46
C VAL A 170 -6.87 23.18 -6.75
N ASN A 171 -7.00 23.58 -8.02
CA ASN A 171 -7.01 25.00 -8.42
C ASN A 171 -8.23 25.79 -7.90
N ASN A 172 -9.24 25.11 -7.37
CA ASN A 172 -10.41 25.73 -6.72
C ASN A 172 -10.27 25.80 -5.19
N TRP A 173 -9.12 25.42 -4.64
CA TRP A 173 -8.90 25.46 -3.19
C TRP A 173 -8.33 26.80 -2.77
N ASP A 174 -8.90 27.37 -1.71
CA ASP A 174 -8.40 28.57 -1.08
C ASP A 174 -7.78 28.26 0.28
N LYS A 175 -6.67 28.92 0.56
CA LYS A 175 -6.09 28.90 1.90
C LYS A 175 -6.86 29.86 2.79
N MET A 176 -7.49 29.32 3.81
CA MET A 176 -8.22 30.07 4.85
C MET A 176 -7.24 30.62 5.91
#